data_b4b7f857692e134cd086a017c5db84a5
#
_entry.id   b4b7f857692e134cd086a017c5db84a5
#
_cell.length_a   1.000
_cell.length_b   1.000
_cell.length_c   1.000
_cell.angle_alpha   90.00
_cell.angle_beta   90.00
_cell.angle_gamma   90.00
#
_symmetry.space_group_name_H-M   'P 1'
#
loop_
_entity.id
_entity.type
_entity.pdbx_description
1 polymer ?
#
loop_
_entity_poly.entity_id
_entity_poly.type
_entity_poly.pdbx_seq_one_letter_code
_entity_poly.pdbx_strand_id
1 'polypeptide(L)'
;MGNTKKVFLFCSAGMSTSMLAYAMQQVADKHKLPITVEAKPVDSIGQIIEAEHPDCILLGPQVSHMYNETVKRYGPTGIPISLIDKESYGLMDGEKVLKKAVLLIKQAKAGK
;
A
#
# COMPACT_ATOMS: atom_id res chain seq x y z
N MET A 1 16.10 8.64 -11.29
CA MET A 1 16.44 8.71 -10.27
C MET A 1 15.47 9.03 -9.27
N GLY A 2 15.31 8.69 -8.25
CA GLY A 2 14.56 9.13 -7.14
C GLY A 2 13.05 9.27 -7.30
N ASN A 3 12.50 8.88 -8.42
CA ASN A 3 11.05 9.03 -8.61
C ASN A 3 10.29 7.73 -8.40
N THR A 4 10.95 6.72 -7.88
CA THR A 4 10.27 5.46 -7.60
C THR A 4 9.31 5.66 -6.43
N LYS A 5 8.05 5.25 -6.63
CA LYS A 5 7.04 5.34 -5.60
C LYS A 5 7.02 4.04 -4.79
N LYS A 6 6.84 4.16 -3.48
CA LYS A 6 6.86 3.01 -2.59
C LYS A 6 5.47 2.74 -2.04
N VAL A 7 4.93 1.58 -2.35
CA VAL A 7 3.62 1.15 -1.86
C VAL A 7 3.84 0.00 -0.88
N PHE A 8 3.30 0.13 0.31
CA PHE A 8 3.42 -0.92 1.32
C PHE A 8 2.05 -1.47 1.69
N LEU A 9 1.96 -2.79 1.74
CA LEU A 9 0.77 -3.49 2.18
C LEU A 9 1.02 -4.04 3.57
N PHE A 10 0.10 -3.83 4.48
CA PHE A 10 0.25 -4.28 5.86
C PHE A 10 -0.84 -5.27 6.23
N CYS A 11 -0.47 -6.31 6.96
CA CYS A 11 -1.41 -7.31 7.43
C CYS A 11 -0.88 -7.95 8.72
N SER A 12 -1.70 -8.81 9.32
CA SER A 12 -1.29 -9.46 10.57
C SER A 12 -0.32 -10.62 10.34
N ALA A 13 -0.47 -11.34 9.24
CA ALA A 13 0.40 -12.48 8.94
C ALA A 13 0.61 -12.52 7.44
N GLY A 14 1.75 -12.25 7.00
CA GLY A 14 2.07 -11.80 5.68
C GLY A 14 1.93 -12.65 4.44
N MET A 15 1.60 -13.95 4.54
CA MET A 15 1.66 -14.77 3.33
C MET A 15 0.80 -14.30 2.16
N SER A 16 -0.52 -14.20 2.36
CA SER A 16 -1.41 -13.81 1.27
C SER A 16 -1.15 -12.40 0.80
N THR A 17 -0.81 -11.52 1.74
CA THR A 17 -0.53 -10.13 1.39
C THR A 17 0.76 -10.03 0.58
N SER A 18 1.74 -10.88 0.89
CA SER A 18 2.97 -10.94 0.09
C SER A 18 2.68 -11.38 -1.34
N MET A 19 1.76 -12.33 -1.51
CA MET A 19 1.37 -12.78 -2.84
C MET A 19 0.70 -11.66 -3.63
N LEU A 20 -0.16 -10.89 -2.96
CA LEU A 20 -0.80 -9.76 -3.63
C LEU A 20 0.23 -8.70 -4.01
N ALA A 21 1.17 -8.41 -3.10
CA ALA A 21 2.22 -7.44 -3.39
C ALA A 21 3.05 -7.90 -4.61
N TYR A 22 3.34 -9.18 -4.69
CA TYR A 22 4.07 -9.72 -5.83
C TYR A 22 3.28 -9.53 -7.12
N ALA A 23 1.98 -9.83 -7.09
CA ALA A 23 1.12 -9.63 -8.27
C ALA A 23 1.09 -8.16 -8.69
N MET A 24 1.02 -7.25 -7.73
CA MET A 24 1.04 -5.83 -8.02
C MET A 24 2.38 -5.41 -8.63
N GLN A 25 3.48 -5.94 -8.09
CA GLN A 25 4.79 -5.62 -8.62
C GLN A 25 4.94 -6.08 -10.06
N GLN A 26 4.41 -7.25 -10.37
CA GLN A 26 4.46 -7.75 -11.75
C GLN A 26 3.69 -6.86 -12.71
N VAL A 27 2.54 -6.35 -12.29
CA VAL A 27 1.78 -5.41 -13.12
C VAL A 27 2.58 -4.13 -13.33
N ALA A 28 3.19 -3.60 -12.27
CA ALA A 28 3.99 -2.39 -12.38
C ALA A 28 5.17 -2.61 -13.35
N ASP A 29 5.84 -3.74 -13.24
CA ASP A 29 6.97 -4.04 -14.10
C ASP A 29 6.55 -4.20 -15.54
N LYS A 30 5.41 -4.86 -15.76
CA LYS A 30 4.89 -5.06 -17.11
C LYS A 30 4.61 -3.75 -17.82
N HIS A 31 4.11 -2.76 -17.06
CA HIS A 31 3.81 -1.45 -17.62
C HIS A 31 4.93 -0.45 -17.42
N LYS A 32 6.08 -0.92 -16.94
CA LYS A 32 7.28 -0.09 -16.73
C LYS A 32 6.99 1.11 -15.83
N LEU A 33 6.18 0.89 -14.79
CA LEU A 33 5.88 1.92 -13.83
C LEU A 33 6.96 1.96 -12.75
N PRO A 34 7.41 3.14 -12.34
CA PRO A 34 8.45 3.24 -11.30
C PRO A 34 7.83 3.09 -9.91
N ILE A 35 7.34 1.91 -9.62
CA ILE A 35 6.65 1.62 -8.36
C ILE A 35 7.24 0.34 -7.76
N THR A 36 7.53 0.36 -6.46
CA THR A 36 7.89 -0.84 -5.72
C THR A 36 6.75 -1.17 -4.75
N VAL A 37 6.44 -2.45 -4.61
CA VAL A 37 5.36 -2.91 -3.74
C VAL A 37 5.90 -3.96 -2.79
N GLU A 38 5.71 -3.77 -1.49
CA GLU A 38 6.17 -4.73 -0.50
C GLU A 38 5.11 -4.95 0.55
N ALA A 39 5.08 -6.15 1.12
CA ALA A 39 4.17 -6.49 2.21
C ALA A 39 4.97 -6.56 3.51
N LYS A 40 4.41 -6.02 4.58
CA LYS A 40 5.06 -5.97 5.89
C LYS A 40 4.03 -6.23 6.99
N PRO A 41 4.47 -6.66 8.17
CA PRO A 41 3.53 -6.80 9.29
C PRO A 41 3.01 -5.43 9.74
N VAL A 42 1.75 -5.41 10.18
CA VAL A 42 1.10 -4.14 10.53
C VAL A 42 1.79 -3.43 11.68
N ASP A 43 2.40 -4.17 12.59
CA ASP A 43 3.06 -3.54 13.73
C ASP A 43 4.39 -2.87 13.36
N SER A 44 4.82 -2.99 12.10
CA SER A 44 6.03 -2.29 11.64
C SER A 44 5.72 -0.96 10.93
N ILE A 45 4.45 -0.53 10.90
CA ILE A 45 4.08 0.69 10.16
C ILE A 45 4.93 1.89 10.54
N GLY A 46 5.08 2.15 11.83
CA GLY A 46 5.84 3.31 12.29
C GLY A 46 7.28 3.28 11.82
N GLN A 47 7.91 2.12 11.91
CA GLN A 47 9.30 1.96 11.48
C GLN A 47 9.44 2.14 9.98
N ILE A 48 8.48 1.59 9.22
CA ILE A 48 8.51 1.70 7.77
C ILE A 48 8.34 3.16 7.34
N ILE A 49 7.43 3.88 7.99
CA ILE A 49 7.22 5.29 7.66
C ILE A 49 8.52 6.08 7.86
N GLU A 50 9.20 5.86 8.97
CA GLU A 50 10.43 6.58 9.25
C GLU A 50 11.57 6.19 8.32
N ALA A 51 11.70 4.90 8.03
CA ALA A 51 12.85 4.41 7.27
C ALA A 51 12.66 4.52 5.75
N GLU A 52 11.45 4.28 5.27
CA GLU A 52 11.21 4.14 3.84
C GLU A 52 10.43 5.30 3.21
N HIS A 53 9.72 6.08 4.01
CA HIS A 53 8.91 7.20 3.51
C HIS A 53 7.94 6.73 2.42
N PRO A 54 6.99 5.86 2.75
CA PRO A 54 6.07 5.30 1.74
C PRO A 54 5.26 6.39 1.05
N ASP A 55 4.90 6.12 -0.19
CA ASP A 55 4.00 7.01 -0.93
C ASP A 55 2.55 6.57 -0.79
N CYS A 56 2.31 5.34 -0.36
CA CYS A 56 0.95 4.83 -0.15
C CYS A 56 1.00 3.67 0.82
N ILE A 57 0.01 3.60 1.71
CA ILE A 57 -0.13 2.51 2.67
C ILE A 57 -1.48 1.86 2.46
N LEU A 58 -1.48 0.55 2.28
CA LEU A 58 -2.70 -0.22 2.11
C LEU A 58 -2.81 -1.27 3.20
N LEU A 59 -3.97 -1.36 3.84
CA LEU A 59 -4.21 -2.33 4.91
C LEU A 59 -5.02 -3.50 4.36
N GLY A 60 -4.57 -4.72 4.62
CA GLY A 60 -5.29 -5.91 4.20
C GLY A 60 -6.60 -6.07 4.99
N PRO A 61 -7.53 -6.87 4.47
CA PRO A 61 -8.82 -7.06 5.15
C PRO A 61 -8.68 -7.61 6.56
N GLN A 62 -7.63 -8.37 6.83
CA GLN A 62 -7.41 -8.96 8.15
C GLN A 62 -7.16 -7.92 9.23
N VAL A 63 -6.71 -6.74 8.83
CA VAL A 63 -6.43 -5.67 9.80
C VAL A 63 -7.29 -4.43 9.53
N SER A 64 -8.43 -4.63 8.89
CA SER A 64 -9.32 -3.50 8.60
C SER A 64 -9.80 -2.80 9.86
N HIS A 65 -9.88 -3.52 10.97
CA HIS A 65 -10.28 -2.93 12.26
C HIS A 65 -9.25 -1.91 12.76
N MET A 66 -8.06 -1.89 12.21
CA MET A 66 -7.02 -0.95 12.62
C MET A 66 -7.00 0.31 11.75
N TYR A 67 -7.88 0.38 10.75
CA TYR A 67 -7.83 1.47 9.79
C TYR A 67 -8.00 2.84 10.44
N ASN A 68 -9.04 3.01 11.25
CA ASN A 68 -9.31 4.32 11.84
C ASN A 68 -8.16 4.79 12.73
N GLU A 69 -7.60 3.88 13.52
CA GLU A 69 -6.49 4.23 14.39
C GLU A 69 -5.24 4.56 13.58
N THR A 70 -5.00 3.82 12.50
CA THR A 70 -3.85 4.05 11.64
C THR A 70 -3.95 5.42 10.97
N VAL A 71 -5.14 5.77 10.48
CA VAL A 71 -5.34 7.07 9.87
C VAL A 71 -5.17 8.19 10.89
N LYS A 72 -5.68 7.98 12.10
CA LYS A 72 -5.56 8.98 13.14
C LYS A 72 -4.09 9.23 13.49
N ARG A 73 -3.32 8.15 13.60
CA ARG A 73 -1.92 8.25 14.02
C ARG A 73 -1.00 8.75 12.91
N TYR A 74 -1.18 8.26 11.71
CA TYR A 74 -0.26 8.55 10.61
C TYR A 74 -0.83 9.44 9.50
N GLY A 75 -2.11 9.79 9.57
CA GLY A 75 -2.70 10.70 8.61
C GLY A 75 -1.97 12.02 8.49
N PRO A 76 -1.52 12.61 9.63
CA PRO A 76 -0.80 13.88 9.55
C PRO A 76 0.49 13.86 8.73
N THR A 77 1.03 12.66 8.44
CA THR A 77 2.21 12.55 7.58
C THR A 77 1.90 12.92 6.13
N GLY A 78 0.62 12.95 5.76
CA GLY A 78 0.22 13.19 4.37
C GLY A 78 0.24 11.95 3.50
N ILE A 79 0.68 10.81 4.02
CA ILE A 79 0.70 9.57 3.26
C ILE A 79 -0.71 9.03 3.13
N PRO A 80 -1.19 8.74 1.91
CA PRO A 80 -2.53 8.16 1.75
C PRO A 80 -2.59 6.76 2.33
N ILE A 81 -3.62 6.51 3.13
CA ILE A 81 -3.84 5.22 3.79
C ILE A 81 -5.22 4.73 3.40
N SER A 82 -5.30 3.49 2.91
CA SER A 82 -6.58 2.95 2.46
C SER A 82 -6.65 1.46 2.79
N LEU A 83 -7.84 0.91 2.60
CA LEU A 83 -8.07 -0.52 2.79
C LEU A 83 -8.06 -1.23 1.44
N ILE A 84 -7.59 -2.46 1.43
CA ILE A 84 -7.72 -3.31 0.26
C ILE A 84 -9.10 -3.98 0.37
N ASP A 85 -9.92 -3.86 -0.67
CA ASP A 85 -11.24 -4.47 -0.61
C ASP A 85 -11.15 -6.00 -0.65
N LYS A 86 -12.10 -6.64 0.01
CA LYS A 86 -12.06 -8.09 0.17
C LYS A 86 -12.07 -8.83 -1.16
N GLU A 87 -12.82 -8.33 -2.11
CA GLU A 87 -12.92 -9.00 -3.41
C GLU A 87 -11.60 -8.98 -4.15
N SER A 88 -10.97 -7.82 -4.24
CA SER A 88 -9.68 -7.71 -4.92
C SER A 88 -8.62 -8.54 -4.22
N TYR A 89 -8.66 -8.56 -2.89
CA TYR A 89 -7.71 -9.34 -2.12
C TYR A 89 -7.92 -10.84 -2.37
N GLY A 90 -9.16 -11.30 -2.35
CA GLY A 90 -9.47 -12.71 -2.55
C GLY A 90 -9.11 -13.20 -3.93
N LEU A 91 -9.23 -12.33 -4.93
CA LEU A 91 -8.91 -12.67 -6.31
C LEU A 91 -7.42 -12.43 -6.64
N MET A 92 -6.66 -11.92 -5.68
CA MET A 92 -5.27 -11.50 -5.91
C MET A 92 -5.17 -10.58 -7.12
N ASP A 93 -6.10 -9.62 -7.21
CA ASP A 93 -6.20 -8.73 -8.35
C ASP A 93 -5.20 -7.60 -8.23
N GLY A 94 -3.94 -7.90 -8.55
CA GLY A 94 -2.86 -6.94 -8.42
C GLY A 94 -3.07 -5.70 -9.27
N GLU A 95 -3.65 -5.85 -10.45
CA GLU A 95 -3.86 -4.71 -11.33
C GLU A 95 -4.85 -3.71 -10.72
N LYS A 96 -5.97 -4.20 -10.20
CA LYS A 96 -6.98 -3.32 -9.61
C LYS A 96 -6.45 -2.61 -8.39
N VAL A 97 -5.76 -3.34 -7.51
CA VAL A 97 -5.21 -2.74 -6.30
C VAL A 97 -4.11 -1.75 -6.64
N LEU A 98 -3.27 -2.07 -7.62
CA LEU A 98 -2.21 -1.15 -8.04
C LEU A 98 -2.79 0.13 -8.62
N LYS A 99 -3.84 0.02 -9.44
CA LYS A 99 -4.48 1.21 -9.99
C LYS A 99 -5.01 2.12 -8.89
N LYS A 100 -5.59 1.53 -7.84
CA LYS A 100 -6.08 2.31 -6.72
C LYS A 100 -4.92 3.01 -6.01
N ALA A 101 -3.81 2.31 -5.81
CA ALA A 101 -2.65 2.90 -5.15
C ALA A 101 -2.10 4.08 -5.96
N VAL A 102 -2.01 3.91 -7.28
CA VAL A 102 -1.55 4.99 -8.15
C VAL A 102 -2.46 6.20 -8.06
N LEU A 103 -3.78 5.96 -8.06
CA LEU A 103 -4.75 7.04 -7.94
C LEU A 103 -4.59 7.78 -6.62
N LEU A 104 -4.41 7.04 -5.53
CA LEU A 104 -4.24 7.65 -4.21
C LEU A 104 -2.98 8.50 -4.15
N ILE A 105 -1.90 8.02 -4.75
CA ILE A 105 -0.64 8.78 -4.78
C ILE A 105 -0.84 10.08 -5.56
N LYS A 106 -1.53 10.01 -6.70
CA LYS A 106 -1.80 11.21 -7.49
C LYS A 106 -2.68 12.20 -6.75
N GLN A 107 -3.70 11.70 -6.06
CA GLN A 107 -4.60 12.57 -5.29
C GLN A 107 -3.86 13.24 -4.14
N ALA A 108 -2.98 12.51 -3.48
CA ALA A 108 -2.21 13.08 -2.37
C ALA A 108 -1.31 14.21 -2.85
N LYS A 109 -0.70 14.05 -4.03
CA LYS A 109 0.13 15.11 -4.59
C LYS A 109 -0.71 16.31 -5.01
N ALA A 110 -1.87 16.04 -5.63
CA ALA A 110 -2.73 17.13 -6.10
C ALA A 110 -3.32 17.94 -4.95
N GLY A 111 -3.50 17.29 -3.79
CA GLY A 111 -4.08 17.96 -2.63
C GLY A 111 -3.13 18.89 -1.91
N LYS A 112 -1.91 18.98 -2.38
CA LYS A 112 -0.93 19.88 -1.79
C LYS A 112 -0.77 21.15 -2.63
#